data_1d17cf1b21ea0f13c25397bcd6f6dd1a
#
_entry.id   1d17cf1b21ea0f13c25397bcd6f6dd1a
#
_cell.length_a   1.000
_cell.length_b   1.000
_cell.length_c   1.000
_cell.angle_alpha   90.00
_cell.angle_beta   90.00
_cell.angle_gamma   90.00
#
_symmetry.space_group_name_H-M   'P 1'
#
loop_
_entity.id
_entity.type
_entity.pdbx_description
1 polymer ?
#
loop_
_entity_poly.entity_id
_entity_poly.type
_entity_poly.pdbx_seq_one_letter_code
_entity_poly.pdbx_strand_id
1 'polypeptide(L)'
;HRVDRRQRQMCIRDRNLLRTPNIGFIKSFNPVCFWFLETKEGCKFFIAEVKNTFYEDQIYIVENNGEAISENIWLEVEKNMYVSPFAEKSGFYKFNLSRNPFKIKINQFNKEKKAEIVTNIRGAIIKTTGIKKLVFYFGLALSSLLVIVRIHIQAFFLWIKKFKIFPHGDSGYAD
;
A
#
# COMPACT_ATOMS: atom_id res chain seq x y z
N HIS A 1 -9.62 -35.17 20.57
CA HIS A 1 -9.19 -33.84 20.07
C HIS A 1 -10.43 -33.09 19.57
N ARG A 2 -11.03 -32.31 20.44
CA ARG A 2 -12.03 -31.30 20.03
C ARG A 2 -11.25 -30.15 19.39
N VAL A 3 -11.08 -30.15 18.08
CA VAL A 3 -10.66 -28.96 17.33
C VAL A 3 -11.78 -27.93 17.48
N ASP A 4 -11.45 -26.84 18.12
CA ASP A 4 -12.38 -25.77 18.47
C ASP A 4 -13.11 -25.28 17.20
N ARG A 5 -14.44 -25.41 17.19
CA ARG A 5 -15.31 -24.99 16.09
C ARG A 5 -15.25 -23.49 15.80
N ARG A 6 -14.62 -22.68 16.68
CA ARG A 6 -14.42 -21.24 16.48
C ARG A 6 -13.45 -20.92 15.33
N GLN A 7 -12.49 -21.83 15.02
CA GLN A 7 -11.58 -21.62 13.86
C GLN A 7 -12.24 -21.81 12.51
N ARG A 8 -13.44 -22.42 12.42
CA ARG A 8 -14.15 -22.63 11.15
C ARG A 8 -14.97 -21.42 10.67
N GLN A 9 -15.06 -20.34 11.43
CA GLN A 9 -15.87 -19.17 11.07
C GLN A 9 -15.12 -18.06 10.34
N MET A 10 -13.81 -18.20 10.11
CA MET A 10 -13.06 -17.29 9.25
C MET A 10 -13.16 -17.67 7.76
N CYS A 11 -14.36 -17.89 7.26
CA CYS A 11 -14.56 -18.07 5.83
C CYS A 11 -14.41 -16.72 5.15
N ILE A 12 -13.23 -16.48 4.55
CA ILE A 12 -13.04 -15.38 3.61
C ILE A 12 -14.02 -15.60 2.47
N ARG A 13 -14.95 -14.66 2.30
CA ARG A 13 -15.96 -14.70 1.26
C ARG A 13 -15.46 -14.13 -0.04
N ASP A 14 -14.80 -12.97 0.04
CA ASP A 14 -14.36 -12.23 -1.12
C ASP A 14 -12.90 -11.73 -0.92
N ARG A 15 -12.17 -11.67 -2.03
CA ARG A 15 -10.81 -11.11 -2.08
C ARG A 15 -10.77 -10.03 -3.13
N ASN A 16 -10.57 -8.79 -2.70
CA ASN A 16 -10.49 -7.66 -3.59
C ASN A 16 -9.05 -7.14 -3.64
N LEU A 17 -8.53 -6.93 -4.86
CA LEU A 17 -7.20 -6.40 -5.09
C LEU A 17 -7.28 -5.00 -5.71
N LEU A 18 -6.70 -4.02 -5.03
CA LEU A 18 -6.46 -2.70 -5.56
C LEU A 18 -5.01 -2.58 -6.02
N ARG A 19 -4.80 -2.46 -7.32
CA ARG A 19 -3.49 -2.22 -7.94
C ARG A 19 -3.63 -1.50 -9.26
N THR A 20 -2.58 -0.83 -9.71
CA THR A 20 -2.51 -0.32 -11.08
C THR A 20 -2.34 -1.49 -12.05
N PRO A 21 -3.21 -1.67 -13.06
CA PRO A 21 -3.07 -2.77 -14.00
C PRO A 21 -1.86 -2.60 -14.91
N ASN A 22 -1.26 -3.71 -15.32
CA ASN A 22 -0.25 -3.69 -16.39
C ASN A 22 -0.91 -3.41 -17.74
N ILE A 23 -0.21 -2.74 -18.63
CA ILE A 23 -0.71 -2.37 -19.96
C ILE A 23 0.12 -3.09 -21.00
N GLY A 24 -0.38 -4.21 -21.50
CA GLY A 24 0.36 -5.06 -22.43
C GLY A 24 1.70 -5.49 -21.82
N PHE A 25 2.80 -5.18 -22.51
CA PHE A 25 4.17 -5.46 -22.05
C PHE A 25 4.71 -4.41 -21.07
N ILE A 26 4.02 -3.29 -20.88
CA ILE A 26 4.44 -2.23 -19.97
C ILE A 26 4.02 -2.60 -18.56
N LYS A 27 5.01 -2.91 -17.71
CA LYS A 27 4.78 -3.11 -16.28
C LYS A 27 4.55 -1.76 -15.62
N SER A 28 3.35 -1.55 -15.10
CA SER A 28 3.07 -0.35 -14.29
C SER A 28 3.84 -0.42 -12.97
N PHE A 29 4.47 0.68 -12.59
CA PHE A 29 5.07 0.79 -11.27
C PHE A 29 3.97 0.80 -10.21
N ASN A 30 3.92 -0.23 -9.39
CA ASN A 30 3.00 -0.40 -8.28
C ASN A 30 3.80 -0.39 -6.98
N PRO A 31 4.08 0.78 -6.39
CA PRO A 31 4.82 0.86 -5.13
C PRO A 31 4.07 0.22 -3.98
N VAL A 32 2.74 0.14 -4.08
CA VAL A 32 1.89 -0.53 -3.10
C VAL A 32 0.67 -1.15 -3.79
N CYS A 33 0.35 -2.38 -3.40
CA CYS A 33 -0.90 -3.05 -3.76
C CYS A 33 -1.66 -3.39 -2.48
N PHE A 34 -2.99 -3.33 -2.53
CA PHE A 34 -3.81 -3.60 -1.35
C PHE A 34 -4.74 -4.78 -1.62
N TRP A 35 -4.72 -5.72 -0.70
CA TRP A 35 -5.65 -6.86 -0.67
C TRP A 35 -6.63 -6.67 0.47
N PHE A 36 -7.90 -6.82 0.18
CA PHE A 36 -8.99 -6.78 1.16
C PHE A 36 -9.57 -8.17 1.26
N LEU A 37 -9.50 -8.76 2.44
CA LEU A 37 -10.06 -10.07 2.72
C LEU A 37 -11.36 -9.88 3.50
N GLU A 38 -12.47 -10.15 2.83
CA GLU A 38 -13.81 -9.89 3.34
C GLU A 38 -14.50 -11.14 3.85
N THR A 39 -15.20 -10.98 4.94
CA THR A 39 -16.11 -11.97 5.51
C THR A 39 -17.55 -11.45 5.43
N LYS A 40 -18.50 -12.19 5.97
CA LYS A 40 -19.88 -11.73 6.11
C LYS A 40 -20.02 -10.49 6.99
N GLU A 41 -19.09 -10.31 7.93
CA GLU A 41 -19.08 -9.20 8.91
C GLU A 41 -18.35 -7.96 8.40
N GLY A 42 -17.66 -8.07 7.27
CA GLY A 42 -16.86 -6.98 6.68
C GLY A 42 -15.41 -7.36 6.39
N CYS A 43 -14.55 -6.36 6.19
CA CYS A 43 -13.13 -6.57 5.95
C CYS A 43 -12.42 -6.95 7.25
N LYS A 44 -11.91 -8.16 7.36
CA LYS A 44 -11.16 -8.60 8.54
C LYS A 44 -9.66 -8.39 8.41
N PHE A 45 -9.13 -8.57 7.20
CA PHE A 45 -7.71 -8.38 6.92
C PHE A 45 -7.54 -7.41 5.77
N PHE A 46 -6.62 -6.52 5.95
CA PHE A 46 -6.15 -5.60 4.94
C PHE A 46 -4.65 -5.83 4.80
N ILE A 47 -4.20 -6.19 3.60
CA ILE A 47 -2.80 -6.48 3.34
C ILE A 47 -2.25 -5.41 2.42
N ALA A 48 -1.18 -4.74 2.83
CA ALA A 48 -0.42 -3.83 1.99
C ALA A 48 0.87 -4.52 1.53
N GLU A 49 0.95 -4.83 0.24
CA GLU A 49 2.15 -5.33 -0.42
C GLU A 49 2.92 -4.12 -0.96
N VAL A 50 4.03 -3.79 -0.31
CA VAL A 50 4.87 -2.63 -0.64
C VAL A 50 6.09 -3.10 -1.43
N LYS A 51 6.41 -2.41 -2.53
CA LYS A 51 7.59 -2.67 -3.37
C LYS A 51 8.42 -1.41 -3.51
N ASN A 52 9.73 -1.54 -3.40
CA ASN A 52 10.64 -0.45 -3.66
C ASN A 52 11.25 -0.53 -5.08
N THR A 53 12.08 0.44 -5.41
CA THR A 53 12.81 0.48 -6.69
C THR A 53 14.02 -0.48 -6.74
N PHE A 54 14.36 -1.10 -5.62
CA PHE A 54 15.46 -2.08 -5.50
C PHE A 54 14.99 -3.52 -5.65
N TYR A 55 13.72 -3.72 -6.06
CA TYR A 55 13.08 -5.04 -6.23
C TYR A 55 12.86 -5.82 -4.92
N GLU A 56 12.92 -5.12 -3.79
CA GLU A 56 12.50 -5.70 -2.51
C GLU A 56 10.99 -5.53 -2.35
N ASP A 57 10.35 -6.50 -1.71
CA ASP A 57 8.93 -6.48 -1.37
C ASP A 57 8.72 -6.83 0.11
N GLN A 58 7.74 -6.17 0.71
CA GLN A 58 7.34 -6.39 2.08
C GLN A 58 5.82 -6.45 2.19
N ILE A 59 5.34 -7.43 2.91
CA ILE A 59 3.91 -7.63 3.17
C ILE A 59 3.61 -7.14 4.58
N TYR A 60 2.67 -6.20 4.69
CA TYR A 60 2.13 -5.72 5.95
C TYR A 60 0.70 -6.23 6.09
N ILE A 61 0.47 -7.05 7.11
CA ILE A 61 -0.87 -7.56 7.45
C ILE A 61 -1.44 -6.65 8.53
N VAL A 62 -2.60 -6.07 8.23
CA VAL A 62 -3.32 -5.16 9.11
C VAL A 62 -4.61 -5.83 9.52
N GLU A 63 -4.80 -6.02 10.81
CA GLU A 63 -5.97 -6.66 11.40
C GLU A 63 -6.45 -5.92 12.63
N ASN A 64 -7.69 -6.15 13.02
CA ASN A 64 -8.30 -5.58 14.21
C ASN A 64 -8.67 -6.70 15.19
N ASN A 65 -7.67 -7.40 15.75
CA ASN A 65 -7.87 -8.48 16.74
C ASN A 65 -8.96 -9.50 16.34
N GLY A 66 -9.07 -9.82 15.04
CA GLY A 66 -10.05 -10.73 14.51
C GLY A 66 -11.46 -10.15 14.31
N GLU A 67 -11.66 -8.87 14.61
CA GLU A 67 -12.90 -8.14 14.31
C GLU A 67 -12.85 -7.47 12.95
N ALA A 68 -14.01 -7.08 12.42
CA ALA A 68 -14.08 -6.32 11.19
C ALA A 68 -13.46 -4.93 11.35
N ILE A 69 -12.67 -4.51 10.38
CA ILE A 69 -12.03 -3.20 10.36
C ILE A 69 -13.09 -2.13 10.11
N SER A 70 -13.32 -1.26 11.10
CA SER A 70 -14.24 -0.13 11.00
C SER A 70 -13.56 1.13 10.46
N GLU A 71 -14.34 2.03 9.89
CA GLU A 71 -13.83 3.27 9.25
C GLU A 71 -13.18 4.26 10.22
N ASN A 72 -13.47 4.14 11.50
CA ASN A 72 -12.98 5.07 12.53
C ASN A 72 -11.70 4.60 13.23
N ILE A 73 -11.22 3.40 12.91
CA ILE A 73 -10.05 2.81 13.56
C ILE A 73 -8.79 3.10 12.77
N TRP A 74 -7.73 3.47 13.49
CA TRP A 74 -6.38 3.52 12.97
C TRP A 74 -5.62 2.27 13.43
N LEU A 75 -5.12 1.50 12.48
CA LEU A 75 -4.37 0.28 12.72
C LEU A 75 -2.90 0.53 12.44
N GLU A 76 -2.06 0.18 13.40
CA GLU A 76 -0.62 0.40 13.36
C GLU A 76 0.11 -0.90 13.02
N VAL A 77 1.12 -0.81 12.16
CA VAL A 77 2.04 -1.90 11.85
C VAL A 77 3.46 -1.37 11.83
N GLU A 78 4.41 -2.20 12.26
CA GLU A 78 5.82 -1.85 12.25
C GLU A 78 6.37 -1.80 10.81
N LYS A 79 7.13 -0.75 10.49
CA LYS A 79 7.78 -0.56 9.20
C LYS A 79 9.21 -1.08 9.27
N ASN A 80 9.51 -2.09 8.45
CA ASN A 80 10.83 -2.74 8.40
C ASN A 80 11.43 -2.72 6.98
N MET A 81 10.99 -1.81 6.11
CA MET A 81 11.43 -1.75 4.72
C MET A 81 12.00 -0.39 4.36
N TYR A 82 13.07 -0.41 3.58
CA TYR A 82 13.64 0.77 2.94
C TYR A 82 12.84 1.13 1.69
N VAL A 83 12.05 2.20 1.76
CA VAL A 83 11.16 2.61 0.65
C VAL A 83 11.69 3.83 -0.12
N SER A 84 12.58 4.61 0.47
CA SER A 84 13.10 5.84 -0.11
C SER A 84 14.43 6.23 0.54
N PRO A 85 15.38 6.81 -0.23
CA PRO A 85 16.63 7.37 0.34
C PRO A 85 16.40 8.51 1.33
N PHE A 86 15.20 9.06 1.38
CA PHE A 86 14.85 10.19 2.25
C PHE A 86 14.00 9.79 3.47
N ALA A 87 13.80 8.49 3.69
CA ALA A 87 13.04 7.97 4.82
C ALA A 87 13.79 6.85 5.54
N GLU A 88 13.66 6.81 6.86
CA GLU A 88 14.26 5.74 7.66
C GLU A 88 13.70 4.38 7.29
N LYS A 89 14.53 3.32 7.39
CA LYS A 89 14.10 1.94 7.13
C LYS A 89 13.01 1.49 8.11
N SER A 90 13.17 1.84 9.37
CA SER A 90 12.29 1.43 10.47
C SER A 90 11.40 2.58 10.94
N GLY A 91 10.26 2.23 11.51
CA GLY A 91 9.26 3.15 12.00
C GLY A 91 7.90 2.47 12.06
N PHE A 92 6.83 3.21 11.78
CA PHE A 92 5.47 2.68 11.86
C PHE A 92 4.62 3.21 10.70
N TYR A 93 3.73 2.37 10.21
CA TYR A 93 2.62 2.78 9.37
C TYR A 93 1.33 2.76 10.17
N LYS A 94 0.48 3.78 10.00
CA LYS A 94 -0.90 3.77 10.46
C LYS A 94 -1.83 3.82 9.27
N PHE A 95 -2.74 2.87 9.22
CA PHE A 95 -3.74 2.75 8.19
C PHE A 95 -5.13 3.07 8.74
N ASN A 96 -5.93 3.78 7.94
CA ASN A 96 -7.35 3.95 8.19
C ASN A 96 -8.10 3.72 6.87
N LEU A 97 -9.10 2.87 6.91
CA LEU A 97 -9.88 2.45 5.75
C LEU A 97 -11.30 2.95 5.86
N SER A 98 -11.78 3.65 4.82
CA SER A 98 -13.20 3.99 4.62
C SER A 98 -13.67 3.42 3.28
N ARG A 99 -14.93 2.98 3.21
CA ARG A 99 -15.52 2.39 2.01
C ARG A 99 -16.48 3.31 1.28
N ASN A 100 -17.16 4.17 2.01
CA ASN A 100 -18.13 5.11 1.47
C ASN A 100 -17.85 6.54 1.99
N PRO A 101 -17.16 7.38 1.22
CA PRO A 101 -16.46 7.12 -0.05
C PRO A 101 -15.21 6.24 0.15
N PHE A 102 -14.81 5.50 -0.91
CA PHE A 102 -13.61 4.67 -0.83
C PHE A 102 -12.36 5.53 -0.59
N LYS A 103 -11.69 5.27 0.52
CA LYS A 103 -10.51 6.02 0.94
C LYS A 103 -9.60 5.16 1.81
N ILE A 104 -8.32 5.17 1.51
CA ILE A 104 -7.26 4.60 2.35
C ILE A 104 -6.37 5.75 2.78
N LYS A 105 -6.26 5.97 4.09
CA LYS A 105 -5.28 6.91 4.65
C LYS A 105 -4.07 6.12 5.12
N ILE A 106 -2.87 6.63 4.82
CA ILE A 106 -1.61 6.00 5.17
C ILE A 106 -0.71 7.07 5.76
N ASN A 107 -0.37 6.93 7.02
CA ASN A 107 0.56 7.81 7.71
C ASN A 107 1.80 7.02 8.07
N GLN A 108 2.97 7.52 7.68
CA GLN A 108 4.26 6.98 8.06
C GLN A 108 4.84 7.80 9.21
N PHE A 109 5.36 7.11 10.20
CA PHE A 109 6.01 7.69 11.37
C PHE A 109 7.42 7.11 11.51
N ASN A 110 8.36 7.93 11.98
CA ASN A 110 9.68 7.46 12.38
C ASN A 110 9.64 6.73 13.73
N LYS A 111 10.78 6.24 14.19
CA LYS A 111 10.92 5.58 15.51
C LYS A 111 10.49 6.45 16.68
N GLU A 112 10.64 7.76 16.57
CA GLU A 112 10.27 8.75 17.58
C GLU A 112 8.77 9.10 17.55
N LYS A 113 7.98 8.40 16.72
CA LYS A 113 6.54 8.65 16.47
C LYS A 113 6.23 10.02 15.86
N LYS A 114 7.21 10.64 15.22
CA LYS A 114 7.00 11.86 14.45
C LYS A 114 6.50 11.49 13.04
N ALA A 115 5.43 12.14 12.59
CA ALA A 115 4.90 11.92 11.25
C ALA A 115 5.88 12.42 10.18
N GLU A 116 6.25 11.54 9.24
CA GLU A 116 7.11 11.86 8.11
C GLU A 116 6.30 12.04 6.84
N ILE A 117 5.34 11.15 6.59
CA ILE A 117 4.51 11.17 5.40
C ILE A 117 3.06 10.97 5.81
N VAL A 118 2.19 11.84 5.31
CA VAL A 118 0.74 11.74 5.44
C VAL A 118 0.15 11.69 4.05
N THR A 119 -0.48 10.59 3.69
CA THR A 119 -1.04 10.40 2.36
C THR A 119 -2.40 9.73 2.38
N ASN A 120 -3.13 9.83 1.29
CA ASN A 120 -4.38 9.12 1.11
C ASN A 120 -4.63 8.77 -0.35
N ILE A 121 -5.32 7.65 -0.54
CA ILE A 121 -5.86 7.21 -1.82
C ILE A 121 -7.36 7.35 -1.74
N ARG A 122 -7.96 8.01 -2.73
CA ARG A 122 -9.41 8.15 -2.86
C ARG A 122 -9.83 7.69 -4.25
N GLY A 123 -10.97 7.07 -4.34
CA GLY A 123 -11.49 6.62 -5.62
C GLY A 123 -12.97 6.28 -5.59
N ALA A 124 -13.50 6.03 -6.77
CA ALA A 124 -14.83 5.47 -6.96
C ALA A 124 -14.72 4.22 -7.83
N ILE A 125 -15.53 3.21 -7.52
CA ILE A 125 -15.60 1.99 -8.32
C ILE A 125 -16.48 2.28 -9.53
N ILE A 126 -15.87 2.28 -10.74
CA ILE A 126 -16.57 2.51 -12.00
C ILE A 126 -16.44 1.26 -12.86
N LYS A 127 -17.58 0.74 -13.32
CA LYS A 127 -17.60 -0.31 -14.34
C LYS A 127 -17.32 0.33 -15.71
N THR A 128 -16.22 -0.08 -16.34
CA THR A 128 -15.80 0.48 -17.63
C THR A 128 -15.89 -0.59 -18.71
N THR A 129 -16.58 -0.29 -19.82
CA THR A 129 -16.78 -1.21 -20.95
C THR A 129 -16.50 -0.51 -22.29
N GLY A 130 -16.23 -1.30 -23.33
CA GLY A 130 -16.09 -0.81 -24.71
C GLY A 130 -14.94 0.21 -24.89
N ILE A 131 -15.19 1.22 -25.69
CA ILE A 131 -14.20 2.24 -26.06
C ILE A 131 -13.70 3.05 -24.86
N LYS A 132 -14.54 3.25 -23.83
CA LYS A 132 -14.15 3.93 -22.59
C LYS A 132 -13.02 3.18 -21.87
N LYS A 133 -13.02 1.85 -21.96
CA LYS A 133 -11.95 1.01 -21.41
C LYS A 133 -10.62 1.26 -22.15
N LEU A 134 -10.65 1.37 -23.48
CA LEU A 134 -9.45 1.66 -24.28
C LEU A 134 -8.86 3.03 -23.96
N VAL A 135 -9.70 4.07 -23.91
CA VAL A 135 -9.28 5.44 -23.52
C VAL A 135 -8.69 5.46 -22.12
N PHE A 136 -9.30 4.74 -21.18
CA PHE A 136 -8.80 4.62 -19.82
C PHE A 136 -7.40 3.96 -19.78
N TYR A 137 -7.17 2.87 -20.50
CA TYR A 137 -5.86 2.22 -20.56
C TYR A 137 -4.78 3.11 -21.19
N PHE A 138 -5.13 3.86 -22.23
CA PHE A 138 -4.20 4.83 -22.84
C PHE A 138 -3.82 5.95 -21.87
N GLY A 139 -4.80 6.54 -21.20
CA GLY A 139 -4.56 7.54 -20.15
C GLY A 139 -3.72 7.01 -18.98
N LEU A 140 -3.92 5.74 -18.61
CA LEU A 140 -3.16 5.08 -17.56
C LEU A 140 -1.70 4.86 -17.99
N ALA A 141 -1.43 4.49 -19.25
CA ALA A 141 -0.07 4.35 -19.77
C ALA A 141 0.69 5.67 -19.70
N LEU A 142 0.05 6.77 -20.16
CA LEU A 142 0.63 8.09 -20.12
C LEU A 142 0.86 8.57 -18.68
N SER A 143 -0.10 8.35 -17.79
CA SER A 143 0.04 8.71 -16.37
C SER A 143 1.16 7.94 -15.68
N SER A 144 1.36 6.66 -16.00
CA SER A 144 2.45 5.84 -15.44
C SER A 144 3.83 6.40 -15.83
N LEU A 145 3.99 6.85 -17.07
CA LEU A 145 5.23 7.51 -17.52
C LEU A 145 5.46 8.83 -16.77
N LEU A 146 4.43 9.65 -16.65
CA LEU A 146 4.49 10.93 -15.92
C LEU A 146 4.82 10.74 -14.42
N VAL A 147 4.37 9.66 -13.80
CA VAL A 147 4.73 9.34 -12.42
C VAL A 147 6.23 9.12 -12.27
N ILE A 148 6.85 8.36 -13.17
CA ILE A 148 8.31 8.12 -13.14
C ILE A 148 9.07 9.44 -13.25
N VAL A 149 8.68 10.28 -14.19
CA VAL A 149 9.31 11.62 -14.36
C VAL A 149 9.15 12.46 -13.08
N ARG A 150 7.96 12.50 -12.49
CA ARG A 150 7.70 13.24 -11.25
C ARG A 150 8.52 12.72 -10.07
N ILE A 151 8.70 11.41 -9.94
CA ILE A 151 9.54 10.81 -8.88
C ILE A 151 10.98 11.33 -8.99
N HIS A 152 11.56 11.34 -10.20
CA HIS A 152 12.92 11.83 -10.40
C HIS A 152 13.05 13.33 -10.15
N ILE A 153 12.09 14.12 -10.61
CA ILE A 153 12.05 15.57 -10.34
C ILE A 153 11.98 15.84 -8.83
N GLN A 154 11.11 15.14 -8.10
CA GLN A 154 11.00 15.31 -6.65
C GLN A 154 12.30 14.89 -5.92
N ALA A 155 12.89 13.76 -6.32
CA ALA A 155 14.18 13.32 -5.76
C ALA A 155 15.26 14.38 -5.97
N PHE A 156 15.33 14.96 -7.17
CA PHE A 156 16.27 16.05 -7.48
C PHE A 156 16.06 17.29 -6.61
N PHE A 157 14.80 17.72 -6.42
CA PHE A 157 14.51 18.85 -5.53
C PHE A 157 14.85 18.58 -4.07
N LEU A 158 14.61 17.37 -3.57
CA LEU A 158 14.99 16.97 -2.20
C LEU A 158 16.52 16.96 -2.05
N TRP A 159 17.25 16.49 -3.07
CA TRP A 159 18.70 16.52 -3.10
C TRP A 159 19.25 17.95 -3.07
N ILE A 160 18.72 18.86 -3.90
CA ILE A 160 19.13 20.30 -3.88
C ILE A 160 18.86 20.92 -2.51
N LYS A 161 17.73 20.58 -1.88
CA LYS A 161 17.38 21.06 -0.53
C LYS A 161 18.21 20.41 0.58
N LYS A 162 19.19 19.58 0.24
CA LYS A 162 20.09 18.88 1.18
C LYS A 162 19.33 18.08 2.25
N PHE A 163 18.23 17.44 1.87
CA PHE A 163 17.57 16.51 2.77
C PHE A 163 18.52 15.37 3.12
N LYS A 164 18.43 14.89 4.37
CA LYS A 164 19.24 13.77 4.85
C LYS A 164 18.97 12.54 3.98
N ILE A 165 20.04 11.97 3.43
CA ILE A 165 19.99 10.73 2.66
C ILE A 165 20.36 9.58 3.60
N PHE A 166 19.52 8.58 3.65
CA PHE A 166 19.78 7.32 4.36
C PHE A 166 20.34 6.32 3.36
N PRO A 167 21.54 5.77 3.59
CA PRO A 167 22.09 4.75 2.71
C PRO A 167 21.21 3.48 2.75
N HIS A 168 21.09 2.82 1.61
CA HIS A 168 20.57 1.46 1.55
C HIS A 168 21.60 0.56 2.21
N GLY A 169 21.40 0.24 3.48
CA GLY A 169 22.26 -0.72 4.17
C GLY A 169 22.08 -2.09 3.56
N ASP A 170 23.16 -2.81 3.29
CA ASP A 170 23.09 -4.24 2.95
C ASP A 170 22.21 -4.90 4.00
N SER A 171 21.08 -5.43 3.53
CA SER A 171 20.29 -6.37 4.32
C SER A 171 21.18 -7.61 4.45
N GLY A 172 22.02 -7.64 5.49
CA GLY A 172 22.71 -8.85 5.84
C GLY A 172 21.65 -9.94 5.96
N TYR A 173 21.57 -10.82 4.99
CA TYR A 173 21.00 -12.12 5.17
C TYR A 173 21.88 -12.73 6.27
N ALA A 174 21.38 -12.71 7.50
CA ALA A 174 21.91 -13.58 8.53
C ALA A 174 21.55 -14.99 8.06
N ASP A 175 22.59 -15.75 7.75
CA ASP A 175 22.56 -17.19 7.50
C ASP A 175 21.83 -17.95 8.63
#